data_be3febf200f6ff3c6e778ed82aa590b2
#
_entry.id   be3febf200f6ff3c6e778ed82aa590b2
#
_cell.length_a   1.000
_cell.length_b   1.000
_cell.length_c   1.000
_cell.angle_alpha   90.00
_cell.angle_beta   90.00
_cell.angle_gamma   90.00
#
_symmetry.space_group_name_H-M   'P 1'
#
loop_
_entity.id
_entity.type
_entity.pdbx_description
1 polymer ?
#
loop_
_entity_poly.entity_id
_entity_poly.type
_entity_poly.pdbx_seq_one_letter_code
_entity_poly.pdbx_strand_id
1 'polypeptide(L)'
;ISEGGRMLGLDVTQIPLDKDRIYRNLDVGNPIIVVVGPGDFTTDGHFLVLTGHDGDKITLNDPNSTTNSGKSWDYDTLAGQIQSLWVLRRAG
;
A
#
# COMPACT_ATOMS: atom_id res chain seq x y z
N ILE A 1 2.17 -4.85 -14.53
CA ILE A 1 1.34 -5.06 -13.33
C ILE A 1 -0.14 -4.82 -13.60
N SER A 2 -0.48 -3.74 -14.28
CA SER A 2 -1.88 -3.43 -14.57
C SER A 2 -2.56 -4.50 -15.43
N GLU A 3 -1.88 -5.00 -16.43
CA GLU A 3 -2.40 -6.07 -17.28
C GLU A 3 -2.57 -7.36 -16.50
N GLY A 4 -1.61 -7.70 -15.66
CA GLY A 4 -1.71 -8.86 -14.80
C GLY A 4 -2.91 -8.77 -13.86
N GLY A 5 -3.18 -7.60 -13.32
CA GLY A 5 -4.35 -7.36 -12.48
C GLY A 5 -5.66 -7.59 -13.23
N ARG A 6 -5.76 -7.12 -14.45
CA ARG A 6 -6.95 -7.31 -15.30
C ARG A 6 -7.19 -8.77 -15.60
N MET A 7 -6.15 -9.52 -15.92
CA MET A 7 -6.26 -10.95 -16.22
C MET A 7 -6.78 -11.75 -15.04
N LEU A 8 -6.54 -11.26 -13.82
CA LEU A 8 -7.01 -11.89 -12.59
C LEU A 8 -8.35 -11.35 -12.10
N GLY A 9 -9.03 -10.55 -12.92
CA GLY A 9 -10.30 -9.94 -12.53
C GLY A 9 -10.14 -8.72 -11.62
N LEU A 10 -8.95 -8.18 -11.54
CA LEU A 10 -8.65 -6.98 -10.76
C LEU A 10 -8.26 -5.83 -11.69
N ASP A 11 -8.63 -4.63 -11.29
CA ASP A 11 -8.17 -3.41 -11.93
C ASP A 11 -7.07 -2.82 -11.08
N VAL A 12 -5.86 -2.68 -11.64
CA VAL A 12 -4.69 -2.15 -10.95
C VAL A 12 -4.36 -0.79 -11.55
N THR A 13 -4.46 0.25 -10.72
CA THR A 13 -4.25 1.63 -11.18
C THR A 13 -3.15 2.28 -10.34
N GLN A 14 -2.13 2.81 -11.00
CA GLN A 14 -1.13 3.62 -10.33
C GLN A 14 -1.74 4.96 -9.94
N ILE A 15 -1.51 5.38 -8.70
CA ILE A 15 -2.01 6.65 -8.18
C ILE A 15 -0.86 7.49 -7.64
N PRO A 16 -1.01 8.82 -7.58
CA PRO A 16 -0.02 9.67 -6.90
C PRO A 16 -0.04 9.45 -5.40
N LEU A 17 1.02 9.86 -4.73
CA LEU A 17 1.08 9.85 -3.27
C LEU A 17 0.19 10.96 -2.72
N ASP A 18 -1.05 10.63 -2.45
CA ASP A 18 -2.10 11.55 -1.97
C ASP A 18 -2.81 10.89 -0.79
N LYS A 19 -2.69 11.49 0.37
CA LYS A 19 -3.25 10.96 1.61
C LYS A 19 -4.76 10.71 1.51
N ASP A 20 -5.51 11.66 0.95
CA ASP A 20 -6.96 11.53 0.82
C ASP A 20 -7.35 10.39 -0.11
N ARG A 21 -6.63 10.21 -1.21
CA ARG A 21 -6.85 9.12 -2.14
C ARG A 21 -6.57 7.77 -1.49
N ILE A 22 -5.46 7.68 -0.79
CA ILE A 22 -5.06 6.46 -0.08
C ILE A 22 -6.13 6.09 0.95
N TYR A 23 -6.53 7.04 1.77
CA TYR A 23 -7.52 6.81 2.83
C TYR A 23 -8.88 6.42 2.26
N ARG A 24 -9.34 7.09 1.21
CA ARG A 24 -10.61 6.76 0.57
C ARG A 24 -10.64 5.34 0.01
N ASN A 25 -9.55 4.93 -0.62
CA ASN A 25 -9.46 3.58 -1.17
C ASN A 25 -9.42 2.54 -0.05
N LEU A 26 -8.69 2.79 1.02
CA LEU A 26 -8.66 1.88 2.16
C LEU A 26 -10.02 1.79 2.85
N ASP A 27 -10.73 2.91 2.96
CA ASP A 27 -12.07 2.94 3.60
C ASP A 27 -13.10 2.09 2.85
N VAL A 28 -13.00 2.01 1.54
CA VAL A 28 -13.92 1.20 0.73
C VAL A 28 -13.40 -0.23 0.51
N GLY A 29 -12.30 -0.60 1.15
CA GLY A 29 -11.77 -1.96 1.10
C GLY A 29 -10.89 -2.25 -0.10
N ASN A 30 -10.36 -1.24 -0.78
CA ASN A 30 -9.42 -1.43 -1.88
C ASN A 30 -7.99 -1.48 -1.31
N PRO A 31 -7.30 -2.62 -1.35
CA PRO A 31 -5.92 -2.67 -0.90
C PRO A 31 -5.00 -1.88 -1.82
N ILE A 32 -3.90 -1.38 -1.26
CA ILE A 32 -2.93 -0.59 -2.01
C ILE A 32 -1.56 -1.27 -1.92
N ILE A 33 -0.97 -1.58 -3.07
CA ILE A 33 0.40 -2.07 -3.13
C ILE A 33 1.32 -0.86 -3.20
N VAL A 34 2.34 -0.83 -2.36
CA VAL A 34 3.35 0.23 -2.36
C VAL A 34 4.73 -0.38 -2.54
N VAL A 35 5.60 0.35 -3.24
CA VAL A 35 7.03 0.06 -3.30
C VAL A 35 7.73 1.08 -2.42
N VAL A 36 8.46 0.60 -1.42
CA VAL A 36 9.23 1.45 -0.51
C VAL A 36 10.71 1.33 -0.81
N GLY A 37 11.41 2.44 -0.70
CA GLY A 37 12.86 2.48 -0.83
C GLY A 37 13.56 2.20 0.50
N PRO A 38 14.88 2.44 0.57
CA PRO A 38 15.63 2.22 1.81
C PRO A 38 15.05 3.02 2.97
N GLY A 39 14.89 2.34 4.12
CA GLY A 39 14.30 2.94 5.31
C GLY A 39 13.92 1.87 6.33
N ASP A 40 12.80 2.04 7.00
CA ASP A 40 12.38 1.18 8.11
C ASP A 40 12.02 -0.25 7.68
N PHE A 41 11.67 -0.46 6.40
CA PHE A 41 11.20 -1.74 5.90
C PHE A 41 12.28 -2.56 5.20
N THR A 42 13.25 -1.88 4.60
CA THR A 42 14.26 -2.54 3.77
C THR A 42 15.49 -1.64 3.62
N THR A 43 16.63 -2.25 3.29
CA THR A 43 17.84 -1.51 2.94
C THR A 43 17.94 -1.21 1.45
N ASP A 44 17.16 -1.90 0.62
CA ASP A 44 17.21 -1.77 -0.85
C ASP A 44 15.88 -1.29 -1.44
N GLY A 45 14.89 -2.14 -1.48
CA GLY A 45 13.56 -1.87 -2.00
C GLY A 45 12.65 -3.03 -1.67
N HIS A 46 11.34 -2.77 -1.51
CA HIS A 46 10.43 -3.79 -1.01
C HIS A 46 8.98 -3.43 -1.31
N PHE A 47 8.13 -4.46 -1.43
CA PHE A 47 6.69 -4.30 -1.60
C PHE A 47 5.99 -4.45 -0.27
N LEU A 48 4.99 -3.59 -0.05
CA LEU A 48 4.05 -3.71 1.07
C LEU A 48 2.63 -3.61 0.53
N VAL A 49 1.67 -4.20 1.25
CA VAL A 49 0.25 -4.04 0.93
C VAL A 49 -0.41 -3.30 2.06
N LEU A 50 -0.97 -2.12 1.77
CA LEU A 50 -1.73 -1.36 2.76
C LEU A 50 -3.14 -1.95 2.82
N THR A 51 -3.59 -2.28 4.02
CA THR A 51 -4.87 -2.98 4.23
C THR A 51 -5.93 -2.14 4.90
N GLY A 52 -5.55 -1.06 5.58
CA GLY A 52 -6.50 -0.19 6.24
C GLY A 52 -5.81 0.97 6.94
N HIS A 53 -6.60 1.80 7.60
CA HIS A 53 -6.07 2.88 8.42
C HIS A 53 -7.01 3.18 9.58
N ASP A 54 -6.46 3.78 10.64
CA ASP A 54 -7.19 4.30 11.77
C ASP A 54 -6.64 5.70 12.06
N GLY A 55 -7.37 6.73 11.63
CA GLY A 55 -6.84 8.08 11.65
C GLY A 55 -5.60 8.16 10.76
N ASP A 56 -4.49 8.62 11.32
CA ASP A 56 -3.21 8.73 10.60
C ASP A 56 -2.31 7.50 10.75
N LYS A 57 -2.83 6.41 11.32
CA LYS A 57 -2.12 5.15 11.43
C LYS A 57 -2.54 4.21 10.32
N ILE A 58 -1.54 3.60 9.68
CA ILE A 58 -1.76 2.69 8.55
C ILE A 58 -1.49 1.27 9.00
N THR A 59 -2.40 0.36 8.67
CA THR A 59 -2.16 -1.08 8.81
C THR A 59 -1.72 -1.64 7.46
N LEU A 60 -0.78 -2.57 7.49
CA LEU A 60 -0.21 -3.12 6.27
C LEU A 60 0.17 -4.58 6.46
N ASN A 61 0.41 -5.25 5.34
CA ASN A 61 0.99 -6.58 5.29
C ASN A 61 2.38 -6.49 4.67
N ASP A 62 3.39 -6.88 5.44
CA ASP A 62 4.78 -6.96 4.97
C ASP A 62 5.13 -8.44 4.83
N PRO A 63 5.26 -8.95 3.60
CA PRO A 63 5.51 -10.39 3.39
C PRO A 63 6.84 -10.88 3.97
N ASN A 64 7.76 -9.98 4.28
CA ASN A 64 9.06 -10.33 4.87
C ASN A 64 9.11 -10.16 6.37
N SER A 65 8.06 -9.64 7.01
CA SER A 65 8.10 -9.36 8.45
C SER A 65 6.72 -9.44 9.09
N THR A 66 6.53 -10.41 9.96
CA THR A 66 5.31 -10.51 10.76
C THR A 66 5.25 -9.38 11.80
N THR A 67 6.40 -8.91 12.28
CA THR A 67 6.46 -7.79 13.21
C THR A 67 5.93 -6.52 12.58
N ASN A 68 6.36 -6.20 11.37
CA ASN A 68 5.89 -5.02 10.65
C ASN A 68 4.39 -5.13 10.31
N SER A 69 3.92 -6.32 9.98
CA SER A 69 2.51 -6.58 9.69
C SER A 69 1.64 -6.47 10.93
N GLY A 70 2.20 -6.70 12.11
CA GLY A 70 1.45 -6.73 13.36
C GLY A 70 1.30 -5.37 14.03
N LYS A 71 1.84 -4.29 13.46
CA LYS A 71 1.77 -2.97 14.07
C LYS A 71 1.24 -1.92 13.10
N SER A 72 0.77 -0.80 13.65
CA SER A 72 0.34 0.35 12.87
C SER A 72 1.52 1.30 12.64
N TRP A 73 1.51 1.95 11.48
CA TRP A 73 2.58 2.86 11.07
C TRP A 73 2.01 4.26 10.88
N ASP A 74 2.75 5.29 11.32
CA ASP A 74 2.37 6.67 11.04
C ASP A 74 2.39 6.92 9.54
N TYR A 75 1.36 7.58 9.03
CA TYR A 75 1.28 7.91 7.60
C TYR A 75 2.52 8.67 7.13
N ASP A 76 2.96 9.69 7.88
CA ASP A 76 4.09 10.53 7.48
C ASP A 76 5.39 9.71 7.41
N THR A 77 5.60 8.79 8.34
CA THR A 77 6.77 7.90 8.34
C THR A 77 6.76 6.99 7.12
N LEU A 78 5.60 6.40 6.84
CA LEU A 78 5.43 5.48 5.71
C LEU A 78 5.55 6.21 4.37
N ALA A 79 4.85 7.35 4.24
CA ALA A 79 4.79 8.10 2.99
C ALA A 79 6.18 8.57 2.53
N GLY A 80 7.04 8.93 3.47
CA GLY A 80 8.42 9.34 3.16
C GLY A 80 9.26 8.25 2.51
N GLN A 81 8.84 6.99 2.60
CA GLN A 81 9.56 5.84 2.07
C GLN A 81 8.92 5.28 0.78
N ILE A 82 7.69 5.70 0.46
CA ILE A 82 6.97 5.19 -0.71
C ILE A 82 7.54 5.81 -1.98
N GLN A 83 7.91 4.97 -2.94
CA GLN A 83 8.38 5.37 -4.25
C GLN A 83 7.29 5.30 -5.30
N SER A 84 6.42 4.29 -5.23
CA SER A 84 5.31 4.09 -6.14
C SER A 84 4.18 3.39 -5.43
N LEU A 85 2.95 3.58 -5.89
CA LEU A 85 1.81 2.90 -5.31
C LEU A 85 0.72 2.63 -6.35
N TRP A 86 -0.03 1.54 -6.15
CA TRP A 86 -1.10 1.09 -7.03
C TRP A 86 -2.30 0.67 -6.19
N VAL A 87 -3.49 1.07 -6.63
CA VAL A 87 -4.75 0.64 -6.02
C VAL A 87 -5.23 -0.63 -6.72
N LEU A 88 -5.62 -1.63 -5.94
CA LEU A 88 -6.27 -2.83 -6.44
C LEU A 88 -7.78 -2.67 -6.29
N ARG A 89 -8.51 -2.79 -7.40
CA ARG A 89 -9.97 -2.76 -7.39
C ARG A 89 -10.49 -4.01 -8.07
N ARG A 90 -11.67 -4.47 -7.64
CA ARG A 90 -12.32 -5.57 -8.31
C ARG A 90 -12.87 -5.05 -9.64
N ALA A 91 -12.53 -5.71 -10.74
CA ALA A 91 -13.02 -5.38 -12.07
C ALA A 91 -14.52 -5.70 -12.19
N GLY A 92 -15.26 -4.85 -12.81
CA GLY A 92 -16.68 -5.00 -13.03
C GLY A 92 -17.53 -4.25 -12.04
#